data_a368c43aa3547302db6a938a53ff931c
#
_entry.id   a368c43aa3547302db6a938a53ff931c
#
_cell.length_a   1.000
_cell.length_b   1.000
_cell.length_c   1.000
_cell.angle_alpha   90.00
_cell.angle_beta   90.00
_cell.angle_gamma   90.00
#
_symmetry.space_group_name_H-M   'P 1'
#
loop_
_entity.id
_entity.type
_entity.pdbx_description
1 polymer ?
#
loop_
_entity_poly.entity_id
_entity_poly.type
_entity_poly.pdbx_seq_one_letter_code
_entity_poly.pdbx_strand_id
1 'polypeptide(L)'
;MTAEFRAAHASGENWASVASELAELLEKEPLPKQALAFLYVSEPLADDLGSILTFLRSRLSIEHWIGTSGVGVCGSGRAYFGVPAASVMVAPFARDEFHIFEPLKTEADLDARDLQSAIDRLQPIFGLVHGDPAAPESLSQLAELARLGSTYLVGGIASGERGAPQIADRVVNGGLSGVLFDGKTSVQVGISQACTPIGPVHRVTEGREGIISTLDDRPALDVLKQELEADGGEQSMASGRYHAALMVPGSDTGDFVVRNLMGIDPHNNMIAISGDVQAGDAIRFVRRDGAAAEQDLRRMLSDLQKRLPGKPRGALYCSCVARGPHLFGTESREMMIIRDELGDLPLTGFYGNGEICNDRFYGYTGVLTLFI
;
A
#
# COMPACT_ATOMS: atom_id res chain seq x y z
N MET A 1 25.73 -15.20 14.88
CA MET A 1 24.83 -15.32 13.72
C MET A 1 23.87 -14.14 13.84
N THR A 2 23.84 -13.26 12.87
CA THR A 2 22.81 -12.21 12.78
C THR A 2 21.45 -12.88 12.67
N ALA A 3 20.50 -12.50 13.51
CA ALA A 3 19.15 -13.02 13.43
C ALA A 3 18.55 -12.65 12.06
N GLU A 4 17.90 -13.62 11.42
CA GLU A 4 17.36 -13.47 10.06
C GLU A 4 15.88 -13.18 10.09
N PHE A 5 15.38 -12.49 9.07
CA PHE A 5 13.96 -12.37 8.81
C PHE A 5 13.39 -13.76 8.45
N ARG A 6 12.18 -14.04 8.90
CA ARG A 6 11.44 -15.27 8.61
C ARG A 6 10.05 -14.90 8.12
N ALA A 7 9.57 -15.58 7.10
CA ALA A 7 8.21 -15.39 6.65
C ALA A 7 7.53 -16.72 6.35
N ALA A 8 6.23 -16.76 6.57
CA ALA A 8 5.36 -17.87 6.20
C ALA A 8 4.02 -17.32 5.72
N HIS A 9 3.37 -18.03 4.83
CA HIS A 9 2.02 -17.77 4.39
C HIS A 9 1.27 -19.07 4.22
N ALA A 10 -0.01 -19.09 4.56
CA ALA A 10 -0.85 -20.27 4.51
C ALA A 10 -2.29 -19.93 4.12
N SER A 11 -3.00 -20.90 3.59
CA SER A 11 -4.44 -20.85 3.37
C SER A 11 -5.08 -22.16 3.83
N GLY A 12 -6.29 -22.10 4.35
CA GLY A 12 -6.96 -23.28 4.89
C GLY A 12 -8.47 -23.10 4.94
N GLU A 13 -9.16 -24.02 5.63
CA GLU A 13 -10.61 -23.97 5.72
C GLU A 13 -11.12 -22.92 6.71
N ASN A 14 -10.31 -22.61 7.74
CA ASN A 14 -10.66 -21.69 8.82
C ASN A 14 -9.40 -21.08 9.45
N TRP A 15 -9.59 -20.14 10.34
CA TRP A 15 -8.50 -19.42 11.01
C TRP A 15 -7.56 -20.34 11.80
N ALA A 16 -8.10 -21.39 12.45
CA ALA A 16 -7.28 -22.27 13.29
C ALA A 16 -6.32 -23.12 12.47
N SER A 17 -6.77 -23.65 11.33
CA SER A 17 -5.90 -24.38 10.40
C SER A 17 -4.82 -23.47 9.81
N VAL A 18 -5.19 -22.26 9.40
CA VAL A 18 -4.24 -21.26 8.85
C VAL A 18 -3.19 -20.86 9.90
N ALA A 19 -3.63 -20.52 11.12
CA ALA A 19 -2.71 -20.11 12.18
C ALA A 19 -1.77 -21.25 12.63
N SER A 20 -2.27 -22.49 12.69
CA SER A 20 -1.45 -23.65 13.03
C SER A 20 -0.36 -23.90 11.97
N GLU A 21 -0.73 -23.89 10.68
CA GLU A 21 0.22 -24.07 9.59
C GLU A 21 1.29 -22.96 9.58
N LEU A 22 0.91 -21.70 9.81
CA LEU A 22 1.85 -20.57 9.92
C LEU A 22 2.85 -20.80 11.05
N ALA A 23 2.38 -21.22 12.22
CA ALA A 23 3.24 -21.47 13.36
C ALA A 23 4.24 -22.61 13.06
N GLU A 24 3.75 -23.73 12.51
CA GLU A 24 4.59 -24.86 12.12
C GLU A 24 5.66 -24.50 11.07
N LEU A 25 5.30 -23.64 10.10
CA LEU A 25 6.24 -23.18 9.08
C LEU A 25 7.32 -22.29 9.68
N LEU A 26 6.96 -21.38 10.60
CA LEU A 26 7.88 -20.46 11.25
C LEU A 26 8.78 -21.16 12.28
N GLU A 27 8.29 -22.19 12.97
CA GLU A 27 9.03 -22.97 13.96
C GLU A 27 10.07 -23.94 13.37
N LYS A 28 10.11 -24.14 12.04
CA LYS A 28 11.12 -24.98 11.40
C LYS A 28 12.56 -24.57 11.70
N GLU A 29 12.74 -23.30 11.98
CA GLU A 29 14.02 -22.74 12.37
C GLU A 29 13.86 -21.81 13.58
N PRO A 30 14.90 -21.60 14.41
CA PRO A 30 14.81 -20.74 15.58
C PRO A 30 14.42 -19.31 15.21
N LEU A 31 13.43 -18.76 15.90
CA LEU A 31 13.01 -17.39 15.78
C LEU A 31 13.94 -16.45 16.60
N PRO A 32 14.06 -15.18 16.20
CA PRO A 32 14.81 -14.19 16.97
C PRO A 32 14.17 -13.98 18.34
N LYS A 33 15.01 -13.80 19.38
CA LYS A 33 14.54 -13.58 20.76
C LYS A 33 13.82 -12.23 20.95
N GLN A 34 14.23 -11.25 20.19
CA GLN A 34 13.57 -9.95 20.09
C GLN A 34 13.11 -9.79 18.66
N ALA A 35 11.82 -9.53 18.48
CA ALA A 35 11.21 -9.46 17.17
C ALA A 35 10.01 -8.54 17.14
N LEU A 36 9.79 -7.96 15.96
CA LEU A 36 8.54 -7.39 15.52
C LEU A 36 7.95 -8.31 14.46
N ALA A 37 6.69 -8.70 14.60
CA ALA A 37 5.99 -9.50 13.61
C ALA A 37 4.97 -8.68 12.83
N PHE A 38 4.89 -8.94 11.54
CA PHE A 38 3.91 -8.38 10.61
C PHE A 38 2.91 -9.48 10.27
N LEU A 39 1.62 -9.24 10.51
CA LEU A 39 0.55 -10.20 10.23
C LEU A 39 -0.51 -9.55 9.34
N TYR A 40 -0.74 -10.15 8.19
CA TYR A 40 -1.82 -9.79 7.28
C TYR A 40 -2.76 -10.96 7.10
N VAL A 41 -4.07 -10.69 7.16
CA VAL A 41 -5.10 -11.69 6.94
C VAL A 41 -5.99 -11.29 5.77
N SER A 42 -6.44 -12.30 5.01
CA SER A 42 -7.45 -12.07 3.97
C SER A 42 -8.81 -11.77 4.58
N GLU A 43 -9.66 -11.07 3.86
CA GLU A 43 -11.00 -10.66 4.30
C GLU A 43 -11.84 -11.77 4.95
N PRO A 44 -11.86 -13.04 4.44
CA PRO A 44 -12.59 -14.11 5.12
C PRO A 44 -12.17 -14.38 6.57
N LEU A 45 -10.98 -13.93 6.97
CA LEU A 45 -10.43 -14.07 8.33
C LEU A 45 -10.44 -12.76 9.14
N ALA A 46 -11.02 -11.68 8.62
CA ALA A 46 -10.97 -10.37 9.28
C ALA A 46 -11.60 -10.42 10.70
N ASP A 47 -12.73 -11.10 10.85
CA ASP A 47 -13.41 -11.26 12.14
C ASP A 47 -12.61 -12.14 13.15
N ASP A 48 -11.75 -13.00 12.63
CA ASP A 48 -10.91 -13.92 13.40
C ASP A 48 -9.51 -13.37 13.72
N LEU A 49 -9.19 -12.13 13.30
CA LEU A 49 -7.86 -11.54 13.45
C LEU A 49 -7.37 -11.59 14.90
N GLY A 50 -8.25 -11.34 15.86
CA GLY A 50 -7.93 -11.41 17.30
C GLY A 50 -7.57 -12.82 17.77
N SER A 51 -8.27 -13.84 17.26
CA SER A 51 -8.00 -15.24 17.57
C SER A 51 -6.67 -15.69 16.99
N ILE A 52 -6.40 -15.33 15.73
CA ILE A 52 -5.13 -15.62 15.03
C ILE A 52 -3.97 -14.96 15.76
N LEU A 53 -4.08 -13.66 16.08
CA LEU A 53 -3.05 -12.91 16.80
C LEU A 53 -2.74 -13.55 18.16
N THR A 54 -3.77 -13.88 18.92
CA THR A 54 -3.63 -14.50 20.25
C THR A 54 -2.92 -15.86 20.17
N PHE A 55 -3.34 -16.69 19.22
CA PHE A 55 -2.73 -18.00 18.98
C PHE A 55 -1.26 -17.87 18.60
N LEU A 56 -0.95 -17.08 17.57
CA LEU A 56 0.43 -16.90 17.06
C LEU A 56 1.34 -16.28 18.11
N ARG A 57 0.86 -15.27 18.84
CA ARG A 57 1.63 -14.64 19.93
C ARG A 57 2.00 -15.65 21.02
N SER A 58 1.05 -16.46 21.47
CA SER A 58 1.29 -17.48 22.48
C SER A 58 2.24 -18.57 21.98
N ARG A 59 2.02 -19.06 20.75
CA ARG A 59 2.76 -20.18 20.19
C ARG A 59 4.21 -19.80 19.85
N LEU A 60 4.42 -18.64 19.23
CA LEU A 60 5.73 -18.18 18.75
C LEU A 60 6.51 -17.39 19.81
N SER A 61 5.87 -17.05 20.93
CA SER A 61 6.46 -16.23 22.00
C SER A 61 6.99 -14.86 21.49
N ILE A 62 6.28 -14.25 20.54
CA ILE A 62 6.57 -12.91 20.00
C ILE A 62 5.61 -11.91 20.63
N GLU A 63 6.14 -10.87 21.24
CA GLU A 63 5.35 -9.88 21.98
C GLU A 63 4.72 -8.83 21.07
N HIS A 64 5.49 -8.33 20.08
CA HIS A 64 5.15 -7.16 19.28
C HIS A 64 4.65 -7.53 17.89
N TRP A 65 3.46 -7.00 17.56
CA TRP A 65 2.75 -7.32 16.32
C TRP A 65 2.13 -6.09 15.70
N ILE A 66 2.24 -6.01 14.38
CA ILE A 66 1.57 -5.00 13.56
C ILE A 66 0.96 -5.67 12.33
N GLY A 67 -0.10 -5.10 11.78
CA GLY A 67 -0.73 -5.64 10.60
C GLY A 67 -2.15 -5.15 10.37
N THR A 68 -2.82 -5.78 9.41
CA THR A 68 -4.21 -5.45 9.06
C THR A 68 -4.86 -6.56 8.24
N SER A 69 -6.14 -6.39 7.91
CA SER A 69 -6.84 -7.21 6.93
C SER A 69 -6.78 -6.58 5.54
N GLY A 70 -6.88 -7.42 4.51
CA GLY A 70 -7.01 -7.00 3.12
C GLY A 70 -7.90 -7.94 2.33
N VAL A 71 -8.41 -7.51 1.18
CA VAL A 71 -9.21 -8.37 0.27
C VAL A 71 -8.41 -9.60 -0.16
N GLY A 72 -7.10 -9.48 -0.15
CA GLY A 72 -6.13 -10.56 -0.36
C GLY A 72 -4.85 -10.32 0.42
N VAL A 73 -4.06 -11.37 0.57
CA VAL A 73 -2.74 -11.33 1.20
C VAL A 73 -1.70 -11.98 0.30
N CYS A 74 -0.44 -11.65 0.52
CA CYS A 74 0.66 -12.20 -0.26
C CYS A 74 1.88 -12.56 0.60
N GLY A 75 2.63 -13.54 0.09
CA GLY A 75 3.94 -13.95 0.57
C GLY A 75 4.88 -14.21 -0.61
N SER A 76 6.06 -14.75 -0.35
CA SER A 76 7.05 -15.07 -1.41
C SER A 76 6.44 -15.88 -2.56
N GLY A 77 6.34 -15.25 -3.73
CA GLY A 77 5.88 -15.87 -4.96
C GLY A 77 4.40 -16.26 -5.01
N ARG A 78 3.58 -15.93 -4.00
CA ARG A 78 2.18 -16.31 -3.93
C ARG A 78 1.27 -15.21 -3.37
N ALA A 79 0.05 -15.14 -3.93
CA ALA A 79 -1.02 -14.31 -3.44
C ALA A 79 -2.29 -15.16 -3.23
N TYR A 80 -3.17 -14.71 -2.35
CA TYR A 80 -4.41 -15.40 -1.98
C TYR A 80 -5.56 -14.39 -2.02
N PHE A 81 -6.64 -14.74 -2.72
CA PHE A 81 -7.85 -13.94 -2.86
C PHE A 81 -9.09 -14.81 -2.63
N GLY A 82 -10.07 -14.30 -1.91
CA GLY A 82 -11.37 -14.94 -1.71
C GLY A 82 -11.34 -16.24 -0.89
N VAL A 83 -10.22 -16.59 -0.30
CA VAL A 83 -10.03 -17.77 0.56
C VAL A 83 -9.49 -17.35 1.93
N PRO A 84 -9.79 -18.10 3.00
CA PRO A 84 -9.15 -17.89 4.29
C PRO A 84 -7.64 -18.08 4.17
N ALA A 85 -6.87 -17.02 4.33
CA ALA A 85 -5.41 -17.03 4.22
C ALA A 85 -4.77 -15.97 5.12
N ALA A 86 -3.54 -16.21 5.51
CA ALA A 86 -2.74 -15.21 6.22
C ALA A 86 -1.26 -15.32 5.83
N SER A 87 -0.56 -14.22 6.03
CA SER A 87 0.87 -14.08 5.79
C SER A 87 1.55 -13.39 6.96
N VAL A 88 2.65 -13.95 7.43
CA VAL A 88 3.42 -13.44 8.57
C VAL A 88 4.87 -13.26 8.19
N MET A 89 5.46 -12.17 8.65
CA MET A 89 6.91 -12.00 8.65
C MET A 89 7.39 -11.63 10.06
N VAL A 90 8.41 -12.33 10.54
CA VAL A 90 9.07 -12.07 11.83
C VAL A 90 10.41 -11.41 11.53
N ALA A 91 10.58 -10.19 12.01
CA ALA A 91 11.76 -9.36 11.80
C ALA A 91 12.53 -9.17 13.11
N PRO A 92 13.86 -9.33 13.11
CA PRO A 92 14.70 -9.26 14.31
C PRO A 92 14.99 -7.82 14.74
N PHE A 93 13.96 -7.09 15.12
CA PHE A 93 14.07 -5.76 15.70
C PHE A 93 14.07 -5.82 17.22
N ALA A 94 15.02 -5.15 17.85
CA ALA A 94 15.03 -4.95 19.29
C ALA A 94 13.95 -3.95 19.71
N ARG A 95 13.47 -4.06 20.96
CA ARG A 95 12.35 -3.23 21.45
C ARG A 95 12.62 -1.73 21.39
N ASP A 96 13.85 -1.31 21.49
CA ASP A 96 14.29 0.09 21.43
C ASP A 96 14.48 0.63 19.98
N GLU A 97 14.43 -0.24 18.97
CA GLU A 97 14.57 0.12 17.56
C GLU A 97 13.26 0.55 16.89
N PHE A 98 12.12 0.41 17.57
CA PHE A 98 10.82 0.80 17.01
C PHE A 98 9.84 1.31 18.07
N HIS A 99 8.77 1.94 17.59
CA HIS A 99 7.62 2.32 18.40
C HIS A 99 6.33 2.03 17.62
N ILE A 100 5.47 1.20 18.20
CA ILE A 100 4.12 0.95 17.69
C ILE A 100 3.20 2.00 18.26
N PHE A 101 2.44 2.70 17.42
CA PHE A 101 1.46 3.69 17.83
C PHE A 101 0.03 3.22 17.55
N GLU A 102 -0.86 3.56 18.48
CA GLU A 102 -2.29 3.26 18.38
C GLU A 102 -2.97 4.16 17.33
N PRO A 103 -4.22 3.84 16.91
CA PRO A 103 -4.89 4.59 15.86
C PRO A 103 -4.98 6.08 16.14
N LEU A 104 -4.38 6.86 15.25
CA LEU A 104 -4.56 8.31 15.17
C LEU A 104 -5.91 8.58 14.51
N LYS A 105 -6.86 9.12 15.26
CA LYS A 105 -8.24 9.41 14.81
C LYS A 105 -8.49 10.89 14.66
N THR A 106 -7.74 11.70 15.39
CA THR A 106 -7.86 13.16 15.42
C THR A 106 -6.47 13.80 15.41
N GLU A 107 -6.39 15.10 15.09
CA GLU A 107 -5.13 15.87 15.18
C GLU A 107 -4.52 15.82 16.60
N ALA A 108 -5.36 15.79 17.63
CA ALA A 108 -4.90 15.73 19.01
C ALA A 108 -4.11 14.43 19.34
N ASP A 109 -4.36 13.36 18.60
CA ASP A 109 -3.62 12.10 18.80
C ASP A 109 -2.16 12.23 18.34
N LEU A 110 -1.85 13.14 17.42
CA LEU A 110 -0.49 13.44 16.98
C LEU A 110 0.33 14.13 18.10
N ASP A 111 -0.34 14.87 19.00
CA ASP A 111 0.28 15.51 20.15
C ASP A 111 0.42 14.59 21.37
N ALA A 112 0.03 13.32 21.25
CA ALA A 112 0.14 12.35 22.34
C ALA A 112 1.60 12.24 22.81
N ARG A 113 1.81 12.36 24.12
CA ARG A 113 3.17 12.40 24.73
C ARG A 113 4.00 11.18 24.36
N ASP A 114 3.37 10.02 24.26
CA ASP A 114 4.04 8.77 23.93
C ASP A 114 4.59 8.80 22.51
N LEU A 115 3.79 9.24 21.55
CA LEU A 115 4.19 9.40 20.15
C LEU A 115 5.30 10.46 20.01
N GLN A 116 5.16 11.63 20.63
CA GLN A 116 6.16 12.69 20.58
C GLN A 116 7.48 12.26 21.20
N SER A 117 7.42 11.59 22.37
CA SER A 117 8.62 11.04 23.03
C SER A 117 9.29 9.96 22.18
N ALA A 118 8.51 9.16 21.45
CA ALA A 118 9.04 8.16 20.56
C ALA A 118 9.73 8.79 19.34
N ILE A 119 9.14 9.83 18.73
CA ILE A 119 9.75 10.58 17.64
C ILE A 119 11.07 11.20 18.08
N ASP A 120 11.09 11.86 19.24
CA ASP A 120 12.31 12.47 19.79
C ASP A 120 13.42 11.44 20.07
N ARG A 121 13.06 10.28 20.58
CA ARG A 121 14.00 9.20 20.93
C ARG A 121 14.53 8.47 19.69
N LEU A 122 13.64 8.10 18.76
CA LEU A 122 13.98 7.26 17.61
C LEU A 122 14.58 8.08 16.46
N GLN A 123 14.22 9.38 16.34
CA GLN A 123 14.51 10.19 15.16
C GLN A 123 14.18 9.41 13.87
N PRO A 124 12.93 8.98 13.70
CA PRO A 124 12.55 8.00 12.69
C PRO A 124 12.68 8.57 11.29
N ILE A 125 13.35 7.85 10.41
CA ILE A 125 13.39 8.17 8.98
C ILE A 125 12.44 7.30 8.16
N PHE A 126 11.88 6.26 8.77
CA PHE A 126 11.00 5.31 8.14
C PHE A 126 9.87 4.85 9.08
N GLY A 127 8.68 4.63 8.53
CA GLY A 127 7.54 4.08 9.25
C GLY A 127 6.59 3.29 8.35
N LEU A 128 5.89 2.31 8.95
CA LEU A 128 4.83 1.56 8.30
C LEU A 128 3.48 1.94 8.92
N VAL A 129 2.50 2.22 8.07
CA VAL A 129 1.18 2.71 8.48
C VAL A 129 0.06 1.89 7.83
N HIS A 130 -0.94 1.55 8.63
CA HIS A 130 -2.20 0.97 8.16
C HIS A 130 -3.34 1.95 8.44
N GLY A 131 -4.25 2.11 7.49
CA GLY A 131 -5.38 3.02 7.59
C GLY A 131 -6.73 2.31 7.48
N ASP A 132 -7.74 2.88 8.14
CA ASP A 132 -9.13 2.44 8.03
C ASP A 132 -9.83 3.26 6.93
N PRO A 133 -10.39 2.62 5.88
CA PRO A 133 -11.11 3.32 4.82
C PRO A 133 -12.39 4.02 5.32
N ALA A 134 -12.94 3.59 6.46
CA ALA A 134 -14.12 4.21 7.08
C ALA A 134 -13.79 5.49 7.87
N ALA A 135 -12.51 5.84 8.02
CA ALA A 135 -12.05 7.03 8.72
C ALA A 135 -11.28 7.99 7.77
N PRO A 136 -11.94 8.58 6.76
CA PRO A 136 -11.27 9.41 5.76
C PRO A 136 -10.60 10.66 6.36
N GLU A 137 -11.10 11.15 7.49
CA GLU A 137 -10.52 12.29 8.21
C GLU A 137 -9.11 11.98 8.74
N SER A 138 -8.83 10.72 9.04
CA SER A 138 -7.49 10.30 9.48
C SER A 138 -6.46 10.33 8.36
N LEU A 139 -6.91 10.42 7.11
CA LEU A 139 -6.01 10.51 5.96
C LEU A 139 -5.24 11.85 5.95
N SER A 140 -5.82 12.92 6.46
CA SER A 140 -5.12 14.20 6.61
C SER A 140 -3.96 14.12 7.60
N GLN A 141 -4.04 13.22 8.57
CA GLN A 141 -3.01 13.03 9.61
C GLN A 141 -1.75 12.34 9.06
N LEU A 142 -1.83 11.65 7.91
CA LEU A 142 -0.67 11.01 7.30
C LEU A 142 0.43 12.02 6.96
N ALA A 143 0.06 13.11 6.29
CA ALA A 143 1.01 14.14 5.88
C ALA A 143 1.63 14.82 7.11
N GLU A 144 0.83 15.06 8.15
CA GLU A 144 1.31 15.66 9.39
C GLU A 144 2.24 14.72 10.17
N LEU A 145 1.90 13.43 10.26
CA LEU A 145 2.78 12.42 10.87
C LEU A 145 4.11 12.33 10.14
N ALA A 146 4.10 12.32 8.81
CA ALA A 146 5.31 12.33 7.99
C ALA A 146 6.16 13.57 8.27
N ARG A 147 5.52 14.75 8.39
CA ARG A 147 6.18 16.03 8.67
C ARG A 147 6.79 16.10 10.06
N LEU A 148 6.08 15.63 11.10
CA LEU A 148 6.53 15.69 12.49
C LEU A 148 7.86 14.97 12.71
N GLY A 149 8.04 13.78 12.12
CA GLY A 149 9.26 13.00 12.24
C GLY A 149 10.24 13.18 11.08
N SER A 150 9.90 13.97 10.04
CA SER A 150 10.59 13.91 8.73
C SER A 150 10.69 12.47 8.22
N THR A 151 9.63 11.69 8.46
CA THR A 151 9.59 10.24 8.32
C THR A 151 9.02 9.85 6.97
N TYR A 152 9.71 8.99 6.24
CA TYR A 152 9.17 8.37 5.03
C TYR A 152 8.21 7.25 5.41
N LEU A 153 6.93 7.44 5.14
CA LEU A 153 5.89 6.48 5.51
C LEU A 153 5.55 5.58 4.32
N VAL A 154 5.34 4.29 4.60
CA VAL A 154 4.81 3.32 3.63
C VAL A 154 3.67 2.55 4.27
N GLY A 155 2.92 1.81 3.45
CA GLY A 155 1.84 0.98 3.95
C GLY A 155 0.61 1.03 3.05
N GLY A 156 -0.57 0.96 3.64
CA GLY A 156 -1.80 0.99 2.86
C GLY A 156 -3.06 1.03 3.71
N ILE A 157 -4.15 1.33 3.02
CA ILE A 157 -5.49 1.31 3.57
C ILE A 157 -6.02 -0.12 3.55
N ALA A 158 -6.51 -0.60 4.66
CA ALA A 158 -7.18 -1.89 4.75
C ALA A 158 -8.33 -1.99 3.74
N SER A 159 -8.70 -3.19 3.36
CA SER A 159 -9.78 -3.42 2.39
C SER A 159 -10.62 -4.61 2.80
N GLY A 160 -11.87 -4.63 2.36
CA GLY A 160 -12.86 -5.65 2.63
C GLY A 160 -14.18 -5.05 3.10
N GLU A 161 -15.26 -5.82 2.97
CA GLU A 161 -16.62 -5.43 3.39
C GLU A 161 -16.88 -5.69 4.88
N ARG A 162 -16.05 -6.53 5.53
CA ARG A 162 -16.20 -6.97 6.93
C ARG A 162 -15.51 -6.05 7.94
N GLY A 163 -15.23 -4.81 7.56
CA GLY A 163 -14.46 -3.87 8.37
C GLY A 163 -12.97 -3.93 8.05
N ALA A 164 -12.22 -3.09 8.74
CA ALA A 164 -10.80 -2.88 8.49
C ALA A 164 -9.99 -2.99 9.80
N PRO A 165 -10.02 -4.15 10.48
CA PRO A 165 -9.28 -4.31 11.72
C PRO A 165 -7.78 -4.21 11.47
N GLN A 166 -7.09 -3.53 12.37
CA GLN A 166 -5.65 -3.33 12.36
C GLN A 166 -5.03 -3.98 13.60
N ILE A 167 -3.74 -4.20 13.58
CA ILE A 167 -2.95 -4.67 14.73
C ILE A 167 -1.94 -3.60 15.10
N ALA A 168 -1.99 -3.17 16.35
CA ALA A 168 -0.98 -2.35 17.03
C ALA A 168 -0.77 -2.98 18.42
N ASP A 169 0.01 -4.06 18.48
CA ASP A 169 0.15 -5.00 19.61
C ASP A 169 -1.17 -5.67 20.06
N ARG A 170 -2.29 -5.14 19.70
CA ARG A 170 -3.66 -5.65 19.88
C ARG A 170 -4.51 -5.29 18.66
N VAL A 171 -5.66 -5.92 18.54
CA VAL A 171 -6.60 -5.53 17.49
C VAL A 171 -7.20 -4.17 17.84
N VAL A 172 -7.14 -3.26 16.88
CA VAL A 172 -7.63 -1.89 16.95
C VAL A 172 -8.45 -1.56 15.71
N ASN A 173 -9.29 -0.51 15.79
CA ASN A 173 -10.14 -0.08 14.70
C ASN A 173 -10.15 1.45 14.58
N GLY A 174 -10.34 1.92 13.37
CA GLY A 174 -10.41 3.34 13.03
C GLY A 174 -9.04 4.00 12.93
N GLY A 175 -8.95 5.12 12.21
CA GLY A 175 -7.76 5.93 12.12
C GLY A 175 -6.58 5.30 11.40
N LEU A 176 -5.40 5.86 11.68
CA LEU A 176 -4.11 5.35 11.20
C LEU A 176 -3.34 4.73 12.37
N SER A 177 -2.99 3.46 12.29
CA SER A 177 -2.06 2.81 13.22
C SER A 177 -0.78 2.42 12.52
N GLY A 178 0.30 2.20 13.26
CA GLY A 178 1.55 1.87 12.60
C GLY A 178 2.73 1.66 13.53
N VAL A 179 3.90 1.63 12.91
CA VAL A 179 5.18 1.54 13.60
C VAL A 179 6.19 2.52 13.00
N LEU A 180 6.87 3.25 13.86
CA LEU A 180 8.02 4.08 13.53
C LEU A 180 9.29 3.32 13.88
N PHE A 181 10.28 3.36 13.00
CA PHE A 181 11.57 2.70 13.20
C PHE A 181 12.64 3.73 13.49
N ASP A 182 13.67 3.32 14.20
CA ASP A 182 14.80 4.18 14.50
C ASP A 182 15.53 4.63 13.22
N GLY A 183 16.26 5.76 13.31
CA GLY A 183 16.96 6.35 12.18
C GLY A 183 18.09 5.49 11.60
N LYS A 184 18.37 4.32 12.16
CA LYS A 184 19.38 3.36 11.67
C LYS A 184 18.76 2.28 10.78
N THR A 185 17.43 2.13 10.81
CA THR A 185 16.73 1.13 10.00
C THR A 185 16.86 1.46 8.51
N SER A 186 17.61 0.64 7.80
CA SER A 186 17.87 0.85 6.37
C SER A 186 16.82 0.15 5.51
N VAL A 187 16.15 0.92 4.67
CA VAL A 187 15.16 0.41 3.72
C VAL A 187 15.37 1.00 2.33
N GLN A 188 14.91 0.27 1.32
CA GLN A 188 14.71 0.78 -0.04
C GLN A 188 13.25 0.61 -0.42
N VAL A 189 12.65 1.68 -0.92
CA VAL A 189 11.24 1.67 -1.32
C VAL A 189 11.14 1.84 -2.84
N GLY A 190 10.25 1.07 -3.45
CA GLY A 190 9.88 1.20 -4.85
C GLY A 190 8.37 1.25 -5.00
N ILE A 191 7.91 2.08 -5.94
CA ILE A 191 6.51 2.17 -6.32
C ILE A 191 6.34 1.75 -7.77
N SER A 192 5.38 0.88 -8.04
CA SER A 192 4.98 0.44 -9.37
C SER A 192 3.57 0.91 -9.67
N GLN A 193 3.37 1.50 -10.83
CA GLN A 193 2.09 2.02 -11.30
C GLN A 193 1.50 1.10 -12.37
N ALA A 194 0.16 0.97 -12.37
CA ALA A 194 -0.54 0.05 -13.26
C ALA A 194 -1.23 0.74 -14.45
N CYS A 195 -0.86 1.99 -14.72
CA CYS A 195 -1.54 2.81 -15.70
C CYS A 195 -0.57 3.37 -16.74
N THR A 196 -0.94 3.23 -18.02
CA THR A 196 -0.21 3.80 -19.16
C THR A 196 -0.79 5.16 -19.49
N PRO A 197 0.04 6.21 -19.63
CA PRO A 197 -0.41 7.49 -20.21
C PRO A 197 -0.96 7.34 -21.62
N ILE A 198 -2.07 8.02 -21.93
CA ILE A 198 -2.71 8.00 -23.27
C ILE A 198 -2.65 9.34 -23.99
N GLY A 199 -2.06 10.34 -23.42
CA GLY A 199 -1.95 11.65 -24.05
C GLY A 199 -0.94 12.52 -23.33
N PRO A 200 -0.85 13.81 -23.69
CA PRO A 200 0.04 14.77 -23.04
C PRO A 200 -0.44 15.11 -21.62
N VAL A 201 0.35 15.89 -20.92
CA VAL A 201 -0.06 16.54 -19.68
C VAL A 201 -0.82 17.81 -20.04
N HIS A 202 -2.00 17.97 -19.43
CA HIS A 202 -2.86 19.14 -19.55
C HIS A 202 -2.85 19.95 -18.26
N ARG A 203 -3.02 21.26 -18.38
CA ARG A 203 -3.22 22.14 -17.23
C ARG A 203 -4.71 22.31 -16.96
N VAL A 204 -5.12 22.10 -15.72
CA VAL A 204 -6.47 22.49 -15.27
C VAL A 204 -6.55 24.02 -15.26
N THR A 205 -7.36 24.60 -16.14
CA THR A 205 -7.56 26.04 -16.19
C THR A 205 -8.75 26.48 -15.36
N GLU A 206 -9.81 25.63 -15.30
CA GLU A 206 -10.93 25.77 -14.38
C GLU A 206 -11.29 24.41 -13.78
N GLY A 207 -11.23 24.32 -12.45
CA GLY A 207 -11.60 23.11 -11.71
C GLY A 207 -11.70 23.37 -10.22
N ARG A 208 -12.58 22.61 -9.55
CA ARG A 208 -12.81 22.68 -8.12
C ARG A 208 -13.56 21.44 -7.63
N GLU A 209 -13.23 20.97 -6.42
CA GLU A 209 -13.99 19.93 -5.72
C GLU A 209 -14.18 18.66 -6.57
N GLY A 210 -13.15 18.24 -7.29
CA GLY A 210 -13.20 17.06 -8.15
C GLY A 210 -13.87 17.30 -9.52
N ILE A 211 -14.40 18.49 -9.82
CA ILE A 211 -15.00 18.83 -11.12
C ILE A 211 -13.98 19.62 -11.93
N ILE A 212 -13.77 19.22 -13.18
CA ILE A 212 -12.90 19.91 -14.13
C ILE A 212 -13.77 20.43 -15.28
N SER A 213 -13.81 21.75 -15.44
CA SER A 213 -14.55 22.42 -16.51
C SER A 213 -13.67 22.60 -17.74
N THR A 214 -12.42 23.05 -17.57
CA THR A 214 -11.52 23.30 -18.70
C THR A 214 -10.12 22.77 -18.46
N LEU A 215 -9.52 22.27 -19.54
CA LEU A 215 -8.14 21.82 -19.67
C LEU A 215 -7.50 22.59 -20.81
N ASP A 216 -6.38 23.28 -20.56
CA ASP A 216 -5.68 24.12 -21.57
C ASP A 216 -6.64 25.09 -22.27
N ASP A 217 -7.54 25.72 -21.51
CA ASP A 217 -8.60 26.65 -22.00
C ASP A 217 -9.63 26.03 -22.94
N ARG A 218 -9.75 24.68 -22.97
CA ARG A 218 -10.72 23.93 -23.75
C ARG A 218 -11.68 23.16 -22.84
N PRO A 219 -12.93 22.89 -23.24
CA PRO A 219 -13.84 22.05 -22.45
C PRO A 219 -13.22 20.70 -22.11
N ALA A 220 -13.24 20.33 -20.82
CA ALA A 220 -12.51 19.16 -20.32
C ALA A 220 -13.02 17.84 -20.95
N LEU A 221 -14.32 17.73 -21.19
CA LEU A 221 -14.90 16.54 -21.83
C LEU A 221 -14.46 16.39 -23.29
N ASP A 222 -14.28 17.50 -24.02
CA ASP A 222 -13.81 17.45 -25.41
C ASP A 222 -12.36 17.01 -25.49
N VAL A 223 -11.53 17.48 -24.54
CA VAL A 223 -10.12 17.01 -24.42
C VAL A 223 -10.09 15.52 -24.11
N LEU A 224 -10.88 15.05 -23.12
CA LEU A 224 -10.95 13.63 -22.77
C LEU A 224 -11.36 12.79 -23.96
N LYS A 225 -12.41 13.17 -24.69
CA LYS A 225 -12.89 12.42 -25.87
C LYS A 225 -11.78 12.33 -26.95
N GLN A 226 -11.12 13.43 -27.23
CA GLN A 226 -10.02 13.45 -28.21
C GLN A 226 -8.90 12.47 -27.83
N GLU A 227 -8.49 12.43 -26.56
CA GLU A 227 -7.44 11.52 -26.10
C GLU A 227 -7.90 10.04 -26.15
N LEU A 228 -9.17 9.77 -25.81
CA LEU A 228 -9.74 8.43 -25.90
C LEU A 228 -9.83 7.95 -27.35
N GLU A 229 -10.25 8.81 -28.29
CA GLU A 229 -10.28 8.51 -29.72
C GLU A 229 -8.89 8.17 -30.25
N ALA A 230 -7.87 8.96 -29.88
CA ALA A 230 -6.48 8.72 -30.26
C ALA A 230 -5.93 7.37 -29.72
N ASP A 231 -6.39 6.92 -28.55
CA ASP A 231 -6.05 5.61 -27.98
C ASP A 231 -6.91 4.45 -28.53
N GLY A 232 -7.88 4.72 -29.40
CA GLY A 232 -8.80 3.71 -29.95
C GLY A 232 -9.90 3.26 -28.97
N GLY A 233 -10.19 4.06 -27.93
CA GLY A 233 -11.03 3.72 -26.80
C GLY A 233 -12.41 4.37 -26.73
N GLU A 234 -12.91 4.95 -27.81
CA GLU A 234 -14.11 5.78 -27.89
C GLU A 234 -15.39 5.16 -27.27
N GLN A 235 -15.54 3.84 -27.30
CA GLN A 235 -16.72 3.13 -26.77
C GLN A 235 -16.57 2.69 -25.29
N SER A 236 -15.50 3.04 -24.61
CA SER A 236 -15.09 2.39 -23.37
C SER A 236 -15.00 3.29 -22.13
N MET A 237 -15.56 4.50 -22.13
CA MET A 237 -15.55 5.36 -20.94
C MET A 237 -16.23 4.72 -19.72
N ALA A 238 -17.26 3.91 -19.93
CA ALA A 238 -17.95 3.17 -18.87
C ALA A 238 -17.22 1.91 -18.38
N SER A 239 -16.09 1.55 -18.99
CA SER A 239 -15.39 0.29 -18.70
C SER A 239 -14.53 0.30 -17.45
N GLY A 240 -14.36 1.45 -16.79
CA GLY A 240 -13.42 1.59 -15.67
C GLY A 240 -11.94 1.38 -16.04
N ARG A 241 -11.60 1.48 -17.33
CA ARG A 241 -10.22 1.33 -17.83
C ARG A 241 -9.46 2.65 -17.88
N TYR A 242 -10.14 3.77 -17.96
CA TYR A 242 -9.55 5.10 -18.10
C TYR A 242 -9.70 5.89 -16.83
N HIS A 243 -8.66 6.62 -16.48
CA HIS A 243 -8.56 7.40 -15.26
C HIS A 243 -7.88 8.74 -15.55
N ALA A 244 -8.01 9.68 -14.62
CA ALA A 244 -7.19 10.88 -14.60
C ALA A 244 -5.97 10.63 -13.69
N ALA A 245 -4.82 11.15 -14.06
CA ALA A 245 -3.60 11.12 -13.28
C ALA A 245 -3.20 12.55 -12.92
N LEU A 246 -3.26 12.91 -11.65
CA LEU A 246 -2.75 14.17 -11.13
C LEU A 246 -1.24 14.07 -11.00
N MET A 247 -0.50 14.93 -11.68
CA MET A 247 0.96 14.95 -11.62
C MET A 247 1.43 15.42 -10.24
N VAL A 248 2.43 14.75 -9.69
CA VAL A 248 3.03 15.12 -8.41
C VAL A 248 3.98 16.29 -8.63
N PRO A 249 3.73 17.47 -8.06
CA PRO A 249 4.62 18.62 -8.22
C PRO A 249 6.02 18.31 -7.69
N GLY A 250 7.05 18.62 -8.50
CA GLY A 250 8.46 18.43 -8.13
C GLY A 250 8.95 16.99 -8.20
N SER A 251 8.19 16.05 -8.76
CA SER A 251 8.67 14.69 -9.01
C SER A 251 9.63 14.66 -10.19
N ASP A 252 10.87 14.24 -9.96
CA ASP A 252 11.89 14.05 -11.01
C ASP A 252 11.61 12.82 -11.88
N THR A 253 10.76 11.90 -11.41
CA THR A 253 10.40 10.64 -12.06
C THR A 253 9.09 10.73 -12.83
N GLY A 254 8.40 11.88 -12.75
CA GLY A 254 7.10 12.08 -13.39
C GLY A 254 5.96 11.30 -12.71
N ASP A 255 6.07 11.08 -11.40
CA ASP A 255 5.06 10.37 -10.64
C ASP A 255 3.72 11.10 -10.68
N PHE A 256 2.66 10.33 -10.60
CA PHE A 256 1.30 10.83 -10.61
C PHE A 256 0.41 10.02 -9.66
N VAL A 257 -0.65 10.65 -9.22
CA VAL A 257 -1.69 10.00 -8.41
C VAL A 257 -2.90 9.74 -9.28
N VAL A 258 -3.28 8.48 -9.44
CA VAL A 258 -4.45 8.10 -10.25
C VAL A 258 -5.73 8.45 -9.50
N ARG A 259 -6.68 9.05 -10.24
CA ARG A 259 -8.01 9.43 -9.79
C ARG A 259 -9.06 8.79 -10.69
N ASN A 260 -10.10 8.22 -10.10
CA ASN A 260 -11.20 7.65 -10.87
C ASN A 260 -11.95 8.76 -11.63
N LEU A 261 -12.31 8.47 -12.87
CA LEU A 261 -13.32 9.25 -13.58
C LEU A 261 -14.68 8.86 -13.00
N MET A 262 -15.25 9.76 -12.19
CA MET A 262 -16.51 9.54 -11.47
C MET A 262 -17.75 9.78 -12.35
N GLY A 263 -17.60 10.60 -13.39
CA GLY A 263 -18.67 10.90 -14.30
C GLY A 263 -18.30 11.95 -15.34
N ILE A 264 -19.22 12.16 -16.27
CA ILE A 264 -19.16 13.21 -17.29
C ILE A 264 -20.47 13.99 -17.30
N ASP A 265 -20.40 15.28 -17.57
CA ASP A 265 -21.55 16.13 -17.85
C ASP A 265 -21.48 16.58 -19.31
N PRO A 266 -22.22 15.90 -20.23
CA PRO A 266 -22.22 16.28 -21.64
C PRO A 266 -22.91 17.63 -21.92
N HIS A 267 -23.76 18.11 -21.00
CA HIS A 267 -24.47 19.38 -21.17
C HIS A 267 -23.53 20.58 -20.96
N ASN A 268 -22.67 20.49 -19.94
CA ASN A 268 -21.72 21.53 -19.60
C ASN A 268 -20.28 21.20 -20.07
N ASN A 269 -20.07 20.09 -20.77
CA ASN A 269 -18.78 19.59 -21.23
C ASN A 269 -17.73 19.44 -20.13
N MET A 270 -18.16 19.00 -18.92
CA MET A 270 -17.30 18.81 -17.74
C MET A 270 -17.03 17.34 -17.46
N ILE A 271 -15.96 17.08 -16.70
CA ILE A 271 -15.64 15.77 -16.14
C ILE A 271 -15.54 15.86 -14.62
N ALA A 272 -15.89 14.75 -13.95
CA ALA A 272 -15.73 14.61 -12.51
C ALA A 272 -14.70 13.50 -12.20
N ILE A 273 -13.79 13.77 -11.29
CA ILE A 273 -12.79 12.82 -10.79
C ILE A 273 -12.91 12.62 -9.29
N SER A 274 -12.38 11.51 -8.78
CA SER A 274 -12.29 11.29 -7.34
C SER A 274 -11.19 12.18 -6.72
N GLY A 275 -11.49 12.75 -5.55
CA GLY A 275 -10.57 13.65 -4.85
C GLY A 275 -10.64 15.09 -5.36
N ASP A 276 -9.84 15.94 -4.74
CA ASP A 276 -9.83 17.37 -5.02
C ASP A 276 -8.95 17.71 -6.24
N VAL A 277 -9.32 18.79 -6.92
CA VAL A 277 -8.60 19.37 -8.06
C VAL A 277 -8.84 20.87 -8.10
N GLN A 278 -7.81 21.61 -8.47
CA GLN A 278 -7.89 23.07 -8.55
C GLN A 278 -7.23 23.62 -9.81
N ALA A 279 -7.57 24.85 -10.15
CA ALA A 279 -6.90 25.56 -11.24
C ALA A 279 -5.39 25.66 -10.99
N GLY A 280 -4.62 25.30 -12.00
CA GLY A 280 -3.16 25.23 -11.94
C GLY A 280 -2.61 23.81 -11.80
N ASP A 281 -3.41 22.85 -11.37
CA ASP A 281 -3.00 21.44 -11.34
C ASP A 281 -2.68 20.93 -12.74
N ALA A 282 -1.75 19.98 -12.80
CA ALA A 282 -1.39 19.28 -14.02
C ALA A 282 -1.98 17.87 -14.00
N ILE A 283 -2.71 17.51 -15.05
CA ILE A 283 -3.29 16.17 -15.20
C ILE A 283 -2.94 15.58 -16.56
N ARG A 284 -3.01 14.26 -16.63
CA ARG A 284 -3.08 13.53 -17.90
C ARG A 284 -4.06 12.39 -17.79
N PHE A 285 -4.55 11.92 -18.92
CA PHE A 285 -5.36 10.70 -18.91
C PHE A 285 -4.47 9.47 -19.00
N VAL A 286 -4.92 8.41 -18.36
CA VAL A 286 -4.20 7.14 -18.28
C VAL A 286 -5.16 5.98 -18.51
N ARG A 287 -4.63 4.91 -19.10
CA ARG A 287 -5.33 3.65 -19.29
C ARG A 287 -4.74 2.58 -18.39
N ARG A 288 -5.60 1.85 -17.71
CA ARG A 288 -5.22 0.67 -16.95
C ARG A 288 -4.87 -0.47 -17.91
N ASP A 289 -3.66 -1.00 -17.79
CA ASP A 289 -3.10 -1.97 -18.73
C ASP A 289 -2.21 -2.99 -18.01
N GLY A 290 -2.57 -4.29 -18.10
CA GLY A 290 -1.86 -5.35 -17.40
C GLY A 290 -0.44 -5.59 -17.89
N ALA A 291 -0.21 -5.48 -19.21
CA ALA A 291 1.14 -5.64 -19.77
C ALA A 291 2.06 -4.48 -19.34
N ALA A 292 1.53 -3.26 -19.36
CA ALA A 292 2.26 -2.10 -18.88
C ALA A 292 2.53 -2.17 -17.37
N ALA A 293 1.58 -2.69 -16.58
CA ALA A 293 1.76 -2.91 -15.15
C ALA A 293 2.88 -3.92 -14.86
N GLU A 294 2.95 -5.02 -15.62
CA GLU A 294 4.04 -5.99 -15.52
C GLU A 294 5.38 -5.38 -15.91
N GLN A 295 5.43 -4.62 -17.00
CA GLN A 295 6.65 -3.94 -17.46
C GLN A 295 7.12 -2.90 -16.41
N ASP A 296 6.21 -2.11 -15.86
CA ASP A 296 6.56 -1.11 -14.85
C ASP A 296 7.01 -1.76 -13.53
N LEU A 297 6.37 -2.88 -13.12
CA LEU A 297 6.82 -3.64 -11.96
C LEU A 297 8.26 -4.13 -12.14
N ARG A 298 8.59 -4.70 -13.31
CA ARG A 298 9.97 -5.14 -13.61
C ARG A 298 10.95 -3.98 -13.65
N ARG A 299 10.56 -2.83 -14.22
CA ARG A 299 11.38 -1.61 -14.20
C ARG A 299 11.68 -1.20 -12.76
N MET A 300 10.67 -1.08 -11.92
CA MET A 300 10.81 -0.72 -10.51
C MET A 300 11.74 -1.68 -9.75
N LEU A 301 11.59 -3.00 -9.97
CA LEU A 301 12.44 -4.01 -9.35
C LEU A 301 13.90 -3.90 -9.82
N SER A 302 14.13 -3.70 -11.11
CA SER A 302 15.48 -3.47 -11.68
C SER A 302 16.14 -2.20 -11.10
N ASP A 303 15.36 -1.13 -10.93
CA ASP A 303 15.88 0.12 -10.38
C ASP A 303 16.17 0.00 -8.87
N LEU A 304 15.38 -0.78 -8.14
CA LEU A 304 15.68 -1.15 -6.75
C LEU A 304 16.99 -1.93 -6.67
N GLN A 305 17.15 -2.99 -7.50
CA GLN A 305 18.36 -3.82 -7.50
C GLN A 305 19.64 -3.02 -7.73
N LYS A 306 19.62 -2.02 -8.62
CA LYS A 306 20.78 -1.14 -8.87
C LYS A 306 21.20 -0.31 -7.66
N ARG A 307 20.24 -0.01 -6.74
CA ARG A 307 20.46 0.80 -5.54
C ARG A 307 20.77 -0.02 -4.30
N LEU A 308 20.56 -1.35 -4.36
CA LEU A 308 20.79 -2.21 -3.21
C LEU A 308 22.30 -2.34 -2.91
N PRO A 309 22.73 -2.08 -1.67
CA PRO A 309 24.10 -2.32 -1.26
C PRO A 309 24.44 -3.80 -1.07
N GLY A 310 23.43 -4.67 -1.08
CA GLY A 310 23.55 -6.11 -0.87
C GLY A 310 22.19 -6.82 -1.00
N LYS A 311 22.16 -8.09 -0.63
CA LYS A 311 20.91 -8.86 -0.64
C LYS A 311 19.93 -8.32 0.42
N PRO A 312 18.67 -8.03 0.07
CA PRO A 312 17.68 -7.62 1.07
C PRO A 312 17.38 -8.76 2.04
N ARG A 313 17.09 -8.41 3.29
CA ARG A 313 16.83 -9.35 4.39
C ARG A 313 15.38 -9.78 4.47
N GLY A 314 14.46 -8.89 4.07
CA GLY A 314 13.02 -9.12 4.07
C GLY A 314 12.29 -8.05 3.30
N ALA A 315 11.00 -8.26 3.02
CA ALA A 315 10.18 -7.33 2.26
C ALA A 315 8.76 -7.21 2.79
N LEU A 316 8.21 -5.99 2.68
CA LEU A 316 6.78 -5.72 2.81
C LEU A 316 6.24 -5.30 1.45
N TYR A 317 5.07 -5.80 1.09
CA TYR A 317 4.40 -5.43 -0.15
C TYR A 317 2.96 -5.03 0.07
N CYS A 318 2.64 -3.77 -0.19
CA CYS A 318 1.28 -3.26 -0.21
C CYS A 318 0.86 -3.03 -1.65
N SER A 319 -0.18 -3.70 -2.11
CA SER A 319 -0.67 -3.60 -3.49
C SER A 319 -2.15 -3.22 -3.52
N CYS A 320 -2.55 -2.49 -4.54
CA CYS A 320 -3.94 -2.10 -4.71
C CYS A 320 -4.85 -3.30 -5.00
N VAL A 321 -6.05 -3.31 -4.42
CA VAL A 321 -7.10 -4.30 -4.75
C VAL A 321 -7.38 -4.39 -6.25
N ALA A 322 -7.16 -3.30 -6.97
CA ALA A 322 -7.33 -3.23 -8.41
C ALA A 322 -6.18 -3.89 -9.19
N ARG A 323 -5.11 -4.33 -8.55
CA ARG A 323 -4.00 -5.08 -9.16
C ARG A 323 -4.35 -6.57 -9.16
N GLY A 324 -3.64 -7.42 -8.54
CA GLY A 324 -3.98 -8.83 -8.39
C GLY A 324 -4.45 -9.53 -9.68
N PRO A 325 -5.34 -10.54 -9.59
CA PRO A 325 -5.81 -11.31 -10.74
C PRO A 325 -6.56 -10.47 -11.80
N HIS A 326 -7.21 -9.39 -11.39
CA HIS A 326 -7.95 -8.52 -12.30
C HIS A 326 -7.06 -7.75 -13.28
N LEU A 327 -5.80 -7.57 -12.96
CA LEU A 327 -4.84 -6.85 -13.80
C LEU A 327 -3.77 -7.78 -14.37
N PHE A 328 -3.20 -8.64 -13.53
CA PHE A 328 -2.10 -9.54 -13.91
C PHE A 328 -2.58 -10.87 -14.48
N GLY A 329 -3.88 -11.14 -14.51
CA GLY A 329 -4.54 -12.27 -15.18
C GLY A 329 -4.59 -13.54 -14.35
N THR A 330 -3.47 -14.05 -13.86
CA THR A 330 -3.44 -15.26 -13.04
C THR A 330 -3.14 -14.95 -11.58
N GLU A 331 -3.64 -15.81 -10.70
CA GLU A 331 -3.26 -15.75 -9.30
C GLU A 331 -1.74 -15.75 -9.15
N SER A 332 -1.24 -14.92 -8.27
CA SER A 332 0.17 -14.83 -7.91
C SER A 332 1.14 -14.29 -8.99
N ARG A 333 0.69 -13.92 -10.20
CA ARG A 333 1.60 -13.45 -11.27
C ARG A 333 2.47 -12.29 -10.79
N GLU A 334 1.89 -11.32 -10.12
CA GLU A 334 2.59 -10.18 -9.54
C GLU A 334 3.69 -10.62 -8.55
N MET A 335 3.35 -11.52 -7.64
CA MET A 335 4.29 -12.05 -6.65
C MET A 335 5.37 -12.96 -7.27
N MET A 336 5.03 -13.69 -8.32
CA MET A 336 6.01 -14.49 -9.07
C MET A 336 7.05 -13.58 -9.74
N ILE A 337 6.65 -12.45 -10.33
CA ILE A 337 7.57 -11.48 -10.92
C ILE A 337 8.52 -10.94 -9.84
N ILE A 338 8.02 -10.57 -8.66
CA ILE A 338 8.86 -10.08 -7.56
C ILE A 338 9.88 -11.14 -7.15
N ARG A 339 9.45 -12.40 -7.00
CA ARG A 339 10.35 -13.51 -6.66
C ARG A 339 11.37 -13.81 -7.77
N ASP A 340 10.96 -13.79 -9.02
CA ASP A 340 11.83 -14.08 -10.15
C ASP A 340 12.94 -13.03 -10.29
N GLU A 341 12.66 -11.76 -9.97
CA GLU A 341 13.64 -10.67 -10.04
C GLU A 341 14.52 -10.57 -8.77
N LEU A 342 13.95 -10.71 -7.58
CA LEU A 342 14.68 -10.51 -6.31
C LEU A 342 15.17 -11.79 -5.65
N GLY A 343 14.78 -12.96 -6.20
CA GLY A 343 14.99 -14.26 -5.59
C GLY A 343 14.00 -14.54 -4.45
N ASP A 344 14.18 -15.69 -3.83
CA ASP A 344 13.38 -16.09 -2.68
C ASP A 344 13.85 -15.33 -1.44
N LEU A 345 13.03 -14.40 -0.97
CA LEU A 345 13.28 -13.61 0.25
C LEU A 345 12.03 -13.63 1.14
N PRO A 346 12.18 -13.51 2.46
CA PRO A 346 11.06 -13.37 3.36
C PRO A 346 10.20 -12.15 2.97
N LEU A 347 8.97 -12.40 2.55
CA LEU A 347 8.04 -11.37 2.11
C LEU A 347 6.66 -11.61 2.69
N THR A 348 6.04 -10.54 3.16
CA THR A 348 4.62 -10.51 3.55
C THR A 348 3.96 -9.24 3.05
N GLY A 349 2.65 -9.27 2.88
CA GLY A 349 1.91 -8.10 2.45
C GLY A 349 0.43 -8.36 2.24
N PHE A 350 -0.27 -7.32 1.79
CA PHE A 350 -1.71 -7.38 1.57
C PHE A 350 -2.14 -6.54 0.36
N TYR A 351 -3.36 -6.79 -0.09
CA TYR A 351 -4.03 -6.01 -1.13
C TYR A 351 -5.02 -5.05 -0.49
N GLY A 352 -4.68 -3.76 -0.52
CA GLY A 352 -5.35 -2.67 0.17
C GLY A 352 -6.21 -1.79 -0.74
N ASN A 353 -7.00 -0.90 -0.14
CA ASN A 353 -7.86 0.06 -0.83
C ASN A 353 -7.16 1.42 -1.04
N GLY A 354 -5.88 1.38 -1.26
CA GLY A 354 -4.97 2.51 -1.45
C GLY A 354 -3.63 2.25 -0.79
N GLU A 355 -2.56 2.67 -1.43
CA GLU A 355 -1.19 2.49 -0.97
C GLU A 355 -0.66 3.80 -0.40
N ILE A 356 0.11 3.70 0.67
CA ILE A 356 0.81 4.82 1.30
C ILE A 356 2.25 4.82 0.82
N CYS A 357 2.68 5.94 0.28
CA CYS A 357 4.07 6.17 -0.08
C CYS A 357 4.43 7.63 0.23
N ASN A 358 5.33 7.82 1.19
CA ASN A 358 5.67 9.09 1.81
C ASN A 358 4.47 9.73 2.52
N ASP A 359 4.05 10.90 2.10
CA ASP A 359 2.96 11.71 2.67
C ASP A 359 1.64 11.58 1.90
N ARG A 360 1.52 10.59 0.99
CA ARG A 360 0.43 10.51 0.02
C ARG A 360 -0.21 9.16 -0.07
N PHE A 361 -1.49 9.21 -0.50
CA PHE A 361 -2.26 8.03 -0.88
C PHE A 361 -2.25 7.86 -2.39
N TYR A 362 -1.88 6.66 -2.80
CA TYR A 362 -1.88 6.22 -4.17
C TYR A 362 -3.00 5.20 -4.39
N GLY A 363 -3.41 5.04 -5.63
CA GLY A 363 -4.27 3.96 -6.06
C GLY A 363 -3.70 3.33 -7.34
N TYR A 364 -4.07 2.09 -7.59
CA TYR A 364 -3.57 1.31 -8.73
C TYR A 364 -2.06 1.07 -8.70
N THR A 365 -1.46 1.16 -7.53
CA THR A 365 -0.01 1.02 -7.34
C THR A 365 0.35 -0.24 -6.54
N GLY A 366 1.63 -0.57 -6.53
CA GLY A 366 2.22 -1.51 -5.60
C GLY A 366 3.44 -0.87 -4.97
N VAL A 367 3.50 -0.85 -3.65
CA VAL A 367 4.61 -0.29 -2.87
C VAL A 367 5.39 -1.43 -2.25
N LEU A 368 6.63 -1.60 -2.69
CA LEU A 368 7.56 -2.59 -2.17
C LEU A 368 8.59 -1.93 -1.27
N THR A 369 8.70 -2.40 -0.06
CA THR A 369 9.72 -2.00 0.91
C THR A 369 10.68 -3.15 1.15
N LEU A 370 11.95 -2.92 0.93
CA LEU A 370 13.03 -3.88 1.15
C LEU A 370 13.83 -3.48 2.39
N PHE A 371 13.93 -4.34 3.38
CA PHE A 371 14.84 -4.20 4.52
C PHE A 371 16.26 -4.64 4.12
N ILE A 372 17.25 -3.82 4.44
CA ILE A 372 18.66 -4.01 4.04
C ILE A 372 19.49 -4.57 5.18
#